data_37b5663c5b3931ebdfe18a6963ef3e1c
#
_entry.id   37b5663c5b3931ebdfe18a6963ef3e1c
#
_cell.length_a   1.000
_cell.length_b   1.000
_cell.length_c   1.000
_cell.angle_alpha   90.00
_cell.angle_beta   90.00
_cell.angle_gamma   90.00
#
_symmetry.space_group_name_H-M   'P 1'
#
loop_
_entity.id
_entity.type
_entity.pdbx_description
1 polymer ?
#
loop_
_entity_poly.entity_id
_entity_poly.type
_entity_poly.pdbx_seq_one_letter_code
_entity_poly.pdbx_strand_id
1 'polypeptide(L)'
;MSLSTHVLDAASGLPAAGVPVRLERDGVVVAAAVTDADGRVRELGEPTAGTWRITFDTGAYFEATGQQGFYPEVVVAFTVTEPERHHHVPLLLSPFAYSTYRGS
;
A
#
# COMPACT_ATOMS: atom_id res chain seq x y z
N MET A 1 3.11 -0.28 17.22
CA MET A 1 4.18 -1.08 16.75
C MET A 1 4.47 -0.83 15.31
N SER A 2 4.03 -1.62 14.38
CA SER A 2 4.45 -1.46 13.01
C SER A 2 3.25 -1.39 12.08
N LEU A 3 3.52 -1.02 10.86
CA LEU A 3 2.56 -0.96 9.77
C LEU A 3 3.00 -1.93 8.69
N SER A 4 2.07 -2.67 8.13
CA SER A 4 2.32 -3.53 6.99
C SER A 4 1.26 -3.33 5.92
N THR A 5 1.60 -3.72 4.70
CA THR A 5 0.66 -3.72 3.59
C THR A 5 0.81 -4.99 2.75
N HIS A 6 -0.18 -5.27 1.95
CA HIS A 6 -0.20 -6.43 1.06
C HIS A 6 -1.01 -6.04 -0.17
N VAL A 7 -0.39 -6.14 -1.34
CA VAL A 7 -1.06 -5.79 -2.59
C VAL A 7 -1.37 -7.06 -3.37
N LEU A 8 -2.65 -7.25 -3.70
CA LEU A 8 -3.12 -8.33 -4.53
C LEU A 8 -3.53 -7.77 -5.89
N ASP A 9 -3.01 -8.37 -6.95
CA ASP A 9 -3.48 -8.08 -8.31
C ASP A 9 -4.74 -8.91 -8.54
N ALA A 10 -5.89 -8.27 -8.42
CA ALA A 10 -7.18 -8.95 -8.50
C ALA A 10 -7.51 -9.39 -9.94
N ALA A 11 -6.84 -8.83 -10.94
CA ALA A 11 -7.04 -9.26 -12.32
C ALA A 11 -6.38 -10.61 -12.60
N SER A 12 -5.22 -10.87 -12.00
CA SER A 12 -4.52 -12.15 -12.15
C SER A 12 -4.80 -13.13 -11.02
N GLY A 13 -5.24 -12.65 -9.87
CA GLY A 13 -5.39 -13.45 -8.67
C GLY A 13 -4.07 -13.73 -7.96
N LEU A 14 -3.00 -13.02 -8.33
CA LEU A 14 -1.65 -13.22 -7.79
C LEU A 14 -1.20 -12.02 -6.97
N PRO A 15 -0.23 -12.22 -6.06
CA PRO A 15 0.37 -11.08 -5.37
C PRO A 15 0.99 -10.08 -6.35
N ALA A 16 0.88 -8.79 -6.05
CA ALA A 16 1.50 -7.75 -6.87
C ALA A 16 2.89 -7.43 -6.31
N ALA A 17 3.91 -8.03 -6.89
CA ALA A 17 5.30 -7.80 -6.53
C ALA A 17 5.83 -6.53 -7.23
N GLY A 18 6.76 -5.85 -6.59
CA GLY A 18 7.44 -4.71 -7.21
C GLY A 18 6.66 -3.41 -7.20
N VAL A 19 5.63 -3.28 -6.36
CA VAL A 19 4.87 -2.03 -6.22
C VAL A 19 5.61 -1.10 -5.26
N PRO A 20 6.05 0.09 -5.71
CA PRO A 20 6.61 1.07 -4.79
C PRO A 20 5.53 1.61 -3.86
N VAL A 21 5.85 1.67 -2.56
CA VAL A 21 4.92 2.09 -1.51
C VAL A 21 5.64 3.09 -0.61
N ARG A 22 4.94 4.15 -0.20
CA ARG A 22 5.51 5.10 0.76
C ARG A 22 4.48 5.49 1.80
N LEU A 23 4.97 5.70 3.01
CA LEU A 23 4.18 6.20 4.13
C LEU A 23 4.45 7.69 4.28
N GLU A 24 3.39 8.49 4.34
CA GLU A 24 3.48 9.93 4.38
C GLU A 24 2.66 10.50 5.54
N ARG A 25 3.16 11.59 6.10
CA ARG A 25 2.44 12.41 7.06
C ARG A 25 2.71 13.87 6.78
N ASP A 26 1.65 14.67 6.68
CA ASP A 26 1.72 16.12 6.43
C ASP A 26 2.59 16.44 5.19
N GLY A 27 2.46 15.62 4.15
CA GLY A 27 3.19 15.79 2.90
C GLY A 27 4.64 15.34 2.94
N VAL A 28 5.10 14.74 4.05
CA VAL A 28 6.47 14.28 4.21
C VAL A 28 6.51 12.75 4.16
N VAL A 29 7.38 12.21 3.31
CA VAL A 29 7.61 10.76 3.24
C VAL A 29 8.49 10.36 4.43
N VAL A 30 7.97 9.47 5.27
CA VAL A 30 8.69 8.99 6.46
C VAL A 30 9.22 7.58 6.30
N ALA A 31 8.70 6.81 5.35
CA ALA A 31 9.17 5.46 5.05
C ALA A 31 8.81 5.12 3.61
N ALA A 32 9.61 4.29 2.98
CA ALA A 32 9.36 3.82 1.62
C ALA A 32 9.89 2.40 1.47
N ALA A 33 9.22 1.61 0.64
CA ALA A 33 9.58 0.23 0.37
C ALA A 33 8.99 -0.20 -0.98
N VAL A 34 9.28 -1.43 -1.37
CA VAL A 34 8.73 -2.05 -2.57
C VAL A 34 8.16 -3.40 -2.16
N THR A 35 6.98 -3.75 -2.64
CA THR A 35 6.38 -5.05 -2.30
C THR A 35 7.27 -6.20 -2.76
N ASP A 36 7.36 -7.23 -1.93
CA ASP A 36 8.15 -8.42 -2.22
C ASP A 36 7.42 -9.40 -3.16
N ALA A 37 7.98 -10.59 -3.34
CA ALA A 37 7.39 -11.61 -4.21
C ALA A 37 5.99 -12.04 -3.75
N ASP A 38 5.66 -11.87 -2.48
CA ASP A 38 4.35 -12.16 -1.93
C ASP A 38 3.42 -10.94 -1.95
N GLY A 39 3.84 -9.84 -2.57
CA GLY A 39 3.08 -8.60 -2.61
C GLY A 39 3.05 -7.85 -1.28
N ARG A 40 3.97 -8.14 -0.37
CA ARG A 40 3.96 -7.61 0.98
C ARG A 40 5.08 -6.61 1.24
N VAL A 41 4.77 -5.65 2.09
CA VAL A 41 5.75 -4.87 2.86
C VAL A 41 5.43 -5.16 4.32
N ARG A 42 6.31 -5.90 5.00
CA ARG A 42 6.05 -6.36 6.35
C ARG A 42 6.22 -5.27 7.39
N GLU A 43 7.09 -4.31 7.12
CA GLU A 43 7.30 -3.16 8.00
C GLU A 43 7.48 -1.89 7.18
N LEU A 44 6.47 -1.03 7.23
CA LEU A 44 6.46 0.26 6.55
C LEU A 44 6.48 1.38 7.59
N GLY A 45 7.43 1.32 8.51
CA GLY A 45 7.57 2.31 9.55
C GLY A 45 6.70 2.02 10.79
N GLU A 46 6.75 2.94 11.73
CA GLU A 46 6.05 2.84 13.00
C GLU A 46 5.22 4.10 13.23
N PRO A 47 4.02 4.15 12.66
CA PRO A 47 3.21 5.35 12.75
C PRO A 47 2.76 5.63 14.19
N THR A 48 2.85 6.89 14.57
CA THR A 48 2.30 7.39 15.82
C THR A 48 0.82 7.73 15.65
N ALA A 49 0.14 8.10 16.74
CA ALA A 49 -1.27 8.45 16.66
C ALA A 49 -1.51 9.62 15.71
N GLY A 50 -2.57 9.53 14.94
CA GLY A 50 -2.96 10.55 13.98
C GLY A 50 -3.33 9.98 12.62
N THR A 51 -3.48 10.86 11.63
CA THR A 51 -3.82 10.47 10.26
C THR A 51 -2.57 10.37 9.41
N TRP A 52 -2.48 9.27 8.69
CA TRP A 52 -1.36 8.93 7.81
C TRP A 52 -1.87 8.59 6.43
N ARG A 53 -0.98 8.59 5.45
CA ARG A 53 -1.29 8.18 4.08
C ARG A 53 -0.28 7.18 3.59
N ILE A 54 -0.77 6.09 2.98
CA ILE A 54 0.06 5.17 2.21
C ILE A 54 -0.21 5.49 0.75
N THR A 55 0.85 5.73 -0.01
CA THR A 55 0.76 5.94 -1.46
C THR A 55 1.39 4.75 -2.17
N PHE A 56 0.61 4.12 -3.04
CA PHE A 56 1.04 2.99 -3.87
C PHE A 56 1.26 3.51 -5.28
N ASP A 57 2.46 3.32 -5.83
CA ASP A 57 2.74 3.70 -7.22
C ASP A 57 2.23 2.60 -8.15
N THR A 58 0.92 2.58 -8.33
CA THR A 58 0.24 1.59 -9.16
C THR A 58 0.55 1.75 -10.63
N GLY A 59 0.79 3.00 -11.08
CA GLY A 59 1.20 3.27 -12.46
C GLY A 59 2.49 2.56 -12.83
N ALA A 60 3.48 2.58 -11.95
CA ALA A 60 4.73 1.88 -12.17
C ALA A 60 4.53 0.36 -12.27
N TYR A 61 3.68 -0.19 -11.41
CA TYR A 61 3.34 -1.61 -11.45
C TYR A 61 2.65 -2.01 -12.75
N PHE A 62 1.64 -1.25 -13.17
CA PHE A 62 0.92 -1.55 -14.42
C PHE A 62 1.83 -1.45 -15.63
N GLU A 63 2.69 -0.44 -15.67
CA GLU A 63 3.66 -0.30 -16.75
C GLU A 63 4.61 -1.50 -16.80
N ALA A 64 5.16 -1.90 -15.66
CA ALA A 64 6.09 -3.02 -15.57
C ALA A 64 5.46 -4.35 -15.95
N THR A 65 4.15 -4.53 -15.77
CA THR A 65 3.42 -5.76 -16.06
C THR A 65 2.65 -5.72 -17.39
N GLY A 66 2.81 -4.64 -18.17
CA GLY A 66 2.15 -4.52 -19.47
C GLY A 66 0.65 -4.32 -19.38
N GLN A 67 0.15 -3.83 -18.26
CA GLN A 67 -1.26 -3.55 -18.07
C GLN A 67 -1.55 -2.07 -18.26
N GLN A 68 -2.74 -1.75 -18.76
CA GLN A 68 -3.18 -0.38 -18.90
C GLN A 68 -4.09 -0.03 -17.74
N GLY A 69 -3.54 0.63 -16.73
CA GLY A 69 -4.30 1.03 -15.54
C GLY A 69 -4.83 2.45 -15.64
N PHE A 70 -5.96 2.69 -14.97
CA PHE A 70 -6.60 4.01 -14.95
C PHE A 70 -6.02 4.89 -13.83
N TYR A 71 -5.64 4.30 -12.69
CA TYR A 71 -5.16 5.03 -11.53
C TYR A 71 -3.62 5.02 -11.51
N PRO A 72 -2.97 6.18 -11.72
CA PRO A 72 -1.50 6.23 -11.70
C PRO A 72 -0.92 6.02 -10.31
N GLU A 73 -1.71 6.30 -9.29
CA GLU A 73 -1.36 6.03 -7.89
C GLU A 73 -2.62 5.81 -7.09
N VAL A 74 -2.49 5.13 -5.97
CA VAL A 74 -3.55 4.95 -4.99
C VAL A 74 -3.08 5.51 -3.66
N VAL A 75 -3.85 6.41 -3.10
CA VAL A 75 -3.57 7.02 -1.79
C VAL A 75 -4.63 6.57 -0.81
N VAL A 76 -4.19 5.92 0.27
CA VAL A 76 -5.08 5.46 1.32
C VAL A 76 -4.78 6.25 2.59
N ALA A 77 -5.74 7.06 3.01
CA ALA A 77 -5.65 7.76 4.28
C ALA A 77 -6.24 6.87 5.37
N PHE A 78 -5.56 6.76 6.50
CA PHE A 78 -6.02 5.96 7.63
C PHE A 78 -5.65 6.60 8.94
N THR A 79 -6.38 6.25 10.00
CA THR A 79 -6.19 6.84 11.32
C THR A 79 -5.59 5.80 12.27
N VAL A 80 -4.52 6.20 12.96
CA VAL A 80 -3.91 5.42 14.03
C VAL A 80 -4.39 5.99 15.36
N THR A 81 -5.17 5.22 16.10
CA THR A 81 -5.65 5.60 17.44
C THR A 81 -4.91 4.85 18.54
N GLU A 82 -4.37 3.68 18.23
CA GLU A 82 -3.63 2.83 19.15
C GLU A 82 -2.26 2.49 18.55
N PRO A 83 -1.27 3.39 18.66
CA PRO A 83 0.02 3.21 17.98
C PRO A 83 0.81 1.99 18.43
N GLU A 84 0.52 1.43 19.60
CA GLU A 84 1.15 0.21 20.09
C GLU A 84 0.64 -1.05 19.40
N ARG A 85 -0.48 -0.97 18.68
CA ARG A 85 -1.03 -2.10 17.92
C ARG A 85 -0.47 -2.12 16.51
N HIS A 86 -0.31 -3.33 15.98
CA HIS A 86 0.05 -3.49 14.57
C HIS A 86 -1.12 -3.06 13.69
N HIS A 87 -0.80 -2.33 12.61
CA HIS A 87 -1.77 -1.91 11.62
C HIS A 87 -1.44 -2.57 10.27
N HIS A 88 -2.47 -3.08 9.62
CA HIS A 88 -2.33 -3.72 8.32
C HIS A 88 -3.34 -3.12 7.35
N VAL A 89 -2.84 -2.57 6.24
CA VAL A 89 -3.64 -1.87 5.24
C VAL A 89 -3.43 -2.56 3.88
N PRO A 90 -4.26 -3.56 3.54
CA PRO A 90 -4.14 -4.26 2.26
C PRO A 90 -4.75 -3.45 1.12
N LEU A 91 -4.29 -3.73 -0.10
CA LEU A 91 -4.83 -3.15 -1.32
C LEU A 91 -5.17 -4.27 -2.30
N LEU A 92 -6.42 -4.30 -2.75
CA LEU A 92 -6.84 -5.13 -3.86
C LEU A 92 -6.86 -4.26 -5.10
N LEU A 93 -6.02 -4.58 -6.08
CA LEU A 93 -5.74 -3.73 -7.21
C LEU A 93 -6.14 -4.40 -8.52
N SER A 94 -6.83 -3.68 -9.38
CA SER A 94 -7.07 -4.08 -10.77
C SER A 94 -6.91 -2.86 -11.66
N PRO A 95 -6.87 -3.03 -13.01
CA PRO A 95 -6.58 -1.89 -13.88
C PRO A 95 -7.53 -0.70 -13.75
N PHE A 96 -8.80 -0.93 -13.41
CA PHE A 96 -9.81 0.14 -13.39
C PHE A 96 -10.54 0.24 -12.05
N ALA A 97 -10.08 -0.47 -11.02
CA ALA A 97 -10.72 -0.43 -9.71
C ALA A 97 -9.72 -0.84 -8.62
N TYR A 98 -9.99 -0.40 -7.41
CA TYR A 98 -9.25 -0.90 -6.26
C TYR A 98 -10.13 -0.84 -5.02
N SER A 99 -9.76 -1.61 -4.02
CA SER A 99 -10.39 -1.54 -2.71
C SER A 99 -9.36 -1.77 -1.63
N THR A 100 -9.66 -1.28 -0.45
CA THR A 100 -8.80 -1.41 0.73
C THR A 100 -9.68 -1.69 1.93
N TYR A 101 -9.09 -2.26 2.97
CA TYR A 101 -9.79 -2.51 4.20
C TYR A 101 -8.78 -2.56 5.35
N ARG A 102 -9.27 -2.54 6.59
CA ARG A 102 -8.39 -2.71 7.73
C ARG A 102 -8.17 -4.21 7.95
N GLY A 103 -6.95 -4.68 7.71
CA GLY A 103 -6.58 -6.06 7.99
C GLY A 103 -6.41 -6.32 9.49
N SER A 104 -6.46 -7.56 9.85
CA SER A 104 -6.25 -7.97 11.24
C SER A 104 -4.82 -8.41 11.51
#